data_642f312d4a3f4fc6b2040f921e2b9285
#
_entry.id   642f312d4a3f4fc6b2040f921e2b9285
#
_cell.length_a   1.000
_cell.length_b   1.000
_cell.length_c   1.000
_cell.angle_alpha   90.00
_cell.angle_beta   90.00
_cell.angle_gamma   90.00
#
_symmetry.space_group_name_H-M   'P 1'
#
loop_
_entity.id
_entity.type
_entity.pdbx_description
1 polymer ?
#
loop_
_entity_poly.entity_id
_entity_poly.type
_entity_poly.pdbx_seq_one_letter_code
_entity_poly.pdbx_strand_id
1 'polypeptide(L)'
;PLSRRQRQMCIRDSKRRLSALGPGGLSRERAGFEVRDVHYTHYGRLCPIETPEGPNIGLISSLGVFAKVNNLGFIETPYYKVENGVVDMSESKYLSAEEEEGKLFAQANIAKDKTGKIVPEKLIARSEADYPVVDRKEVDFTDVAPNQIASISASLIPFLEHDDANRALMGSNMMRQAVPLLRPESPIVGTGLERQVATDSRILINATGNGTVTYVCLLYTSPSPRDGDE
;
A
#
# COMPACT_ATOMS: atom_id res chain seq x y z
N PRO A 1 -30.71 -3.18 4.70
CA PRO A 1 -29.64 -4.00 4.17
C PRO A 1 -28.64 -3.13 3.42
N LEU A 2 -27.35 -3.25 3.78
CA LEU A 2 -26.27 -2.54 3.09
C LEU A 2 -26.32 -2.88 1.59
N SER A 3 -26.20 -1.88 0.72
CA SER A 3 -26.16 -2.08 -0.71
C SER A 3 -25.06 -3.06 -1.10
N ARG A 4 -25.19 -3.75 -2.23
CA ARG A 4 -24.18 -4.69 -2.73
C ARG A 4 -22.81 -4.03 -2.88
N ARG A 5 -22.77 -2.74 -3.25
CA ARG A 5 -21.55 -1.92 -3.32
C ARG A 5 -20.91 -1.70 -1.96
N GLN A 6 -21.68 -1.32 -0.94
CA GLN A 6 -21.19 -1.12 0.42
C GLN A 6 -20.63 -2.40 1.01
N ARG A 7 -21.27 -3.56 0.77
CA ARG A 7 -20.74 -4.85 1.19
C ARG A 7 -19.42 -5.20 0.50
N GLN A 8 -19.26 -4.91 -0.78
CA GLN A 8 -18.01 -5.16 -1.50
C GLN A 8 -16.88 -4.25 -1.01
N MET A 9 -17.14 -2.99 -0.71
CA MET A 9 -16.16 -2.07 -0.10
C MET A 9 -15.71 -2.59 1.27
N CYS A 10 -16.65 -2.92 2.16
CA CYS A 10 -16.34 -3.46 3.49
C CYS A 10 -15.51 -4.75 3.43
N ILE A 11 -15.80 -5.65 2.51
CA ILE A 11 -15.04 -6.90 2.36
C ILE A 11 -13.60 -6.63 1.92
N ARG A 12 -13.37 -5.67 1.04
CA ARG A 12 -12.02 -5.34 0.55
C ARG A 12 -11.18 -4.65 1.60
N ASP A 13 -11.72 -3.67 2.28
CA ASP A 13 -11.07 -3.01 3.40
C ASP A 13 -10.72 -4.04 4.49
N SER A 14 -11.63 -4.95 4.78
CA SER A 14 -11.40 -6.02 5.76
C SER A 14 -10.28 -6.98 5.33
N LYS A 15 -10.15 -7.32 4.06
CA LYS A 15 -9.10 -8.21 3.56
C LYS A 15 -7.69 -7.62 3.63
N ARG A 16 -7.56 -6.30 3.61
CA ARG A 16 -6.28 -5.61 3.73
C ARG A 16 -5.97 -5.17 5.16
N ARG A 17 -6.86 -5.41 6.10
CA ARG A 17 -6.73 -5.08 7.50
C ARG A 17 -6.32 -6.30 8.31
N LEU A 18 -5.32 -6.13 9.16
CA LEU A 18 -4.83 -7.14 10.08
C LEU A 18 -5.12 -6.70 11.51
N SER A 19 -5.65 -7.60 12.32
CA SER A 19 -5.95 -7.37 13.73
C SER A 19 -5.20 -8.36 14.59
N ALA A 20 -4.49 -7.85 15.60
CA ALA A 20 -3.88 -8.66 16.65
C ALA A 20 -4.86 -9.07 17.75
N LEU A 21 -6.09 -8.55 17.69
CA LEU A 21 -7.14 -8.79 18.69
C LEU A 21 -8.01 -10.00 18.30
N GLY A 22 -8.59 -10.64 19.29
CA GLY A 22 -9.59 -11.68 19.08
C GLY A 22 -9.21 -13.03 19.68
N PRO A 23 -9.98 -14.10 19.39
CA PRO A 23 -9.68 -15.44 19.86
C PRO A 23 -8.31 -15.92 19.39
N GLY A 24 -7.43 -16.29 20.32
CA GLY A 24 -6.05 -16.66 20.04
C GLY A 24 -5.09 -15.49 19.86
N GLY A 25 -5.56 -14.25 19.95
CA GLY A 25 -4.77 -13.02 19.86
C GLY A 25 -4.58 -12.32 21.20
N LEU A 26 -4.22 -11.03 21.13
CA LEU A 26 -3.98 -10.19 22.30
C LEU A 26 -5.28 -9.55 22.79
N SER A 27 -5.32 -9.17 24.07
CA SER A 27 -6.31 -8.24 24.61
C SER A 27 -5.74 -6.84 24.68
N ARG A 28 -6.58 -5.81 24.51
CA ARG A 28 -6.15 -4.40 24.54
C ARG A 28 -5.40 -4.02 25.81
N GLU A 29 -5.83 -4.54 26.93
CA GLU A 29 -5.29 -4.22 28.26
C GLU A 29 -3.94 -4.89 28.51
N ARG A 30 -3.68 -6.04 27.89
CA ARG A 30 -2.43 -6.80 28.05
C ARG A 30 -1.38 -6.48 26.99
N ALA A 31 -1.75 -5.72 25.95
CA ALA A 31 -0.83 -5.34 24.89
C ALA A 31 0.06 -4.18 25.35
N GLY A 32 1.34 -4.46 25.59
CA GLY A 32 2.37 -3.47 25.91
C GLY A 32 2.79 -2.65 24.66
N PHE A 33 3.78 -1.77 24.84
CA PHE A 33 4.32 -0.95 23.76
C PHE A 33 5.04 -1.78 22.71
N GLU A 34 5.74 -2.82 23.08
CA GLU A 34 6.54 -3.66 22.17
C GLU A 34 5.72 -4.26 21.02
N VAL A 35 4.49 -4.70 21.30
CA VAL A 35 3.59 -5.29 20.27
C VAL A 35 2.87 -4.23 19.42
N ARG A 36 2.96 -2.95 19.81
CA ARG A 36 2.34 -1.81 19.11
C ARG A 36 3.33 -1.05 18.25
N ASP A 37 4.62 -1.27 18.47
CA ASP A 37 5.69 -0.59 17.75
C ASP A 37 5.90 -1.15 16.35
N VAL A 38 6.55 -0.35 15.52
CA VAL A 38 6.96 -0.73 14.18
C VAL A 38 8.25 -1.53 14.26
N HIS A 39 8.24 -2.73 13.68
CA HIS A 39 9.41 -3.59 13.57
C HIS A 39 10.01 -3.51 12.16
N TYR A 40 11.32 -3.74 12.00
CA TYR A 40 11.97 -3.68 10.69
C TYR A 40 11.35 -4.65 9.67
N THR A 41 10.83 -5.80 10.11
CA THR A 41 10.13 -6.77 9.26
C THR A 41 8.80 -6.26 8.69
N HIS A 42 8.27 -5.14 9.20
CA HIS A 42 7.08 -4.49 8.65
C HIS A 42 7.33 -3.82 7.31
N TYR A 43 8.60 -3.58 6.95
CA TYR A 43 8.95 -2.89 5.72
C TYR A 43 8.31 -3.54 4.49
N GLY A 44 7.57 -2.75 3.73
CA GLY A 44 6.85 -3.21 2.55
C GLY A 44 5.65 -4.16 2.81
N ARG A 45 5.45 -4.63 4.03
CA ARG A 45 4.39 -5.56 4.44
C ARG A 45 3.26 -4.88 5.18
N LEU A 46 3.59 -4.15 6.22
CA LEU A 46 2.64 -3.41 7.03
C LEU A 46 2.94 -1.91 6.98
N CYS A 47 1.91 -1.10 6.78
CA CYS A 47 2.07 0.34 6.80
C CYS A 47 2.37 0.84 8.22
N PRO A 48 3.46 1.61 8.43
CA PRO A 48 3.79 2.13 9.74
C PRO A 48 2.87 3.29 10.19
N ILE A 49 2.13 3.88 9.27
CA ILE A 49 1.33 5.10 9.48
C ILE A 49 -0.14 4.75 9.69
N GLU A 50 -0.71 3.85 8.88
CA GLU A 50 -2.13 3.55 8.91
C GLU A 50 -2.49 2.59 10.05
N THR A 51 -2.89 3.16 11.18
CA THR A 51 -3.41 2.45 12.36
C THR A 51 -4.53 3.28 12.98
N PRO A 52 -5.51 2.67 13.68
CA PRO A 52 -6.52 3.42 14.40
C PRO A 52 -5.91 4.32 15.47
N GLU A 53 -6.60 5.40 15.77
CA GLU A 53 -6.31 6.25 16.92
C GLU A 53 -6.94 5.65 18.21
N GLY A 54 -6.30 5.87 19.36
CA GLY A 54 -6.81 5.46 20.65
C GLY A 54 -6.36 4.05 21.09
N PRO A 55 -7.20 3.29 21.80
CA PRO A 55 -6.78 2.06 22.48
C PRO A 55 -6.27 0.95 21.56
N ASN A 56 -6.63 0.98 20.29
CA ASN A 56 -6.27 -0.03 19.30
C ASN A 56 -5.01 0.36 18.47
N ILE A 57 -4.35 1.46 18.81
CA ILE A 57 -3.15 1.89 18.08
C ILE A 57 -2.10 0.78 18.03
N GLY A 58 -1.55 0.52 16.86
CA GLY A 58 -0.56 -0.54 16.63
C GLY A 58 -1.10 -1.97 16.66
N LEU A 59 -2.31 -2.22 17.17
CA LEU A 59 -2.92 -3.56 17.20
C LEU A 59 -3.75 -3.90 15.97
N ILE A 60 -4.17 -2.87 15.23
CA ILE A 60 -4.85 -3.01 13.96
C ILE A 60 -3.99 -2.31 12.91
N SER A 61 -3.50 -3.06 11.95
CA SER A 61 -2.59 -2.60 10.90
C SER A 61 -3.19 -2.78 9.53
N SER A 62 -2.63 -2.12 8.54
CA SER A 62 -3.01 -2.28 7.13
C SER A 62 -1.84 -2.78 6.30
N LEU A 63 -2.12 -3.63 5.32
CA LEU A 63 -1.11 -4.12 4.38
C LEU A 63 -0.54 -2.99 3.52
N GLY A 64 0.75 -3.05 3.25
CA GLY A 64 1.41 -2.19 2.25
C GLY A 64 0.78 -2.35 0.86
N VAL A 65 0.99 -1.36 -0.01
CA VAL A 65 0.36 -1.31 -1.35
C VAL A 65 0.62 -2.60 -2.13
N PHE A 66 1.86 -3.09 -2.14
CA PHE A 66 2.28 -4.27 -2.91
C PHE A 66 2.29 -5.57 -2.10
N ALA A 67 2.02 -5.50 -0.79
CA ALA A 67 2.03 -6.66 0.08
C ALA A 67 0.89 -7.63 -0.27
N LYS A 68 1.20 -8.90 -0.20
CA LYS A 68 0.22 -10.00 -0.32
C LYS A 68 0.49 -11.07 0.72
N VAL A 69 -0.51 -11.89 0.98
CA VAL A 69 -0.42 -13.04 1.89
C VAL A 69 -0.24 -14.29 1.02
N ASN A 70 0.77 -15.09 1.33
CA ASN A 70 1.01 -16.36 0.64
C ASN A 70 0.04 -17.46 1.12
N ASN A 71 0.12 -18.64 0.50
CA ASN A 71 -0.74 -19.78 0.83
C ASN A 71 -0.53 -20.33 2.25
N LEU A 72 0.61 -20.05 2.87
CA LEU A 72 0.95 -20.45 4.23
C LEU A 72 0.53 -19.41 5.28
N GLY A 73 0.05 -18.23 4.84
CA GLY A 73 -0.38 -17.14 5.72
C GLY A 73 0.69 -16.10 6.03
N PHE A 74 1.89 -16.19 5.46
CA PHE A 74 2.95 -15.19 5.62
C PHE A 74 2.73 -14.00 4.68
N ILE A 75 3.11 -12.81 5.15
CA ILE A 75 3.05 -11.59 4.34
C ILE A 75 4.35 -11.45 3.56
N GLU A 76 4.21 -11.29 2.25
CA GLU A 76 5.31 -11.14 1.31
C GLU A 76 5.25 -9.78 0.63
N THR A 77 6.42 -9.27 0.24
CA THR A 77 6.58 -8.02 -0.52
C THR A 77 7.49 -8.24 -1.72
N PRO A 78 7.25 -7.56 -2.86
CA PRO A 78 8.04 -7.78 -4.06
C PRO A 78 9.33 -6.97 -4.05
N TYR A 79 10.38 -7.56 -4.61
CA TYR A 79 11.67 -6.93 -4.85
C TYR A 79 12.19 -7.30 -6.25
N TYR A 80 13.01 -6.45 -6.83
CA TYR A 80 13.78 -6.76 -8.02
C TYR A 80 15.13 -7.32 -7.63
N LYS A 81 15.56 -8.40 -8.29
CA LYS A 81 16.87 -8.99 -8.08
C LYS A 81 17.97 -8.10 -8.67
N VAL A 82 19.08 -8.01 -7.99
CA VAL A 82 20.28 -7.32 -8.47
C VAL A 82 21.40 -8.33 -8.68
N GLU A 83 21.98 -8.34 -9.86
CA GLU A 83 23.14 -9.19 -10.18
C GLU A 83 24.30 -8.33 -10.63
N ASN A 84 25.41 -8.36 -9.90
CA ASN A 84 26.62 -7.56 -10.20
C ASN A 84 26.37 -6.06 -10.39
N GLY A 85 25.41 -5.50 -9.64
CA GLY A 85 25.03 -4.09 -9.71
C GLY A 85 24.11 -3.73 -10.89
N VAL A 86 23.52 -4.73 -11.55
CA VAL A 86 22.48 -4.55 -12.57
C VAL A 86 21.16 -5.07 -12.01
N VAL A 87 20.13 -4.23 -12.07
CA VAL A 87 18.78 -4.55 -11.60
C VAL A 87 18.01 -5.27 -12.71
N ASP A 88 17.51 -6.47 -12.42
CA ASP A 88 16.58 -7.15 -13.31
C ASP A 88 15.15 -6.67 -13.05
N MET A 89 14.61 -5.85 -13.94
CA MET A 89 13.26 -5.32 -13.86
C MET A 89 12.21 -6.19 -14.56
N SER A 90 12.62 -7.32 -15.16
CA SER A 90 11.70 -8.17 -15.92
C SER A 90 10.72 -8.91 -15.00
N GLU A 91 11.20 -9.33 -13.85
CA GLU A 91 10.41 -10.10 -12.88
C GLU A 91 10.66 -9.61 -11.44
N SER A 92 9.58 -9.45 -10.69
CA SER A 92 9.66 -9.15 -9.25
C SER A 92 9.53 -10.43 -8.44
N LYS A 93 10.45 -10.65 -7.51
CA LYS A 93 10.41 -11.78 -6.58
C LYS A 93 9.75 -11.34 -5.28
N TYR A 94 8.74 -12.09 -4.85
CA TYR A 94 8.14 -11.90 -3.54
C TYR A 94 8.95 -12.62 -2.47
N LEU A 95 9.28 -11.90 -1.40
CA LEU A 95 10.04 -12.41 -0.28
C LEU A 95 9.27 -12.28 1.02
N SER A 96 9.32 -13.30 1.87
CA SER A 96 8.89 -13.27 3.26
C SER A 96 9.94 -12.59 4.13
N ALA A 97 9.59 -12.27 5.39
CA ALA A 97 10.54 -11.63 6.30
C ALA A 97 11.75 -12.51 6.61
N GLU A 98 11.54 -13.82 6.72
CA GLU A 98 12.61 -14.81 6.94
C GLU A 98 13.58 -14.89 5.75
N GLU A 99 13.06 -14.81 4.53
CA GLU A 99 13.88 -14.83 3.32
C GLU A 99 14.69 -13.54 3.11
N GLU A 100 14.34 -12.45 3.80
CA GLU A 100 15.07 -11.19 3.77
C GLU A 100 16.30 -11.18 4.68
N GLU A 101 16.34 -12.02 5.70
CA GLU A 101 17.45 -12.05 6.66
C GLU A 101 18.80 -12.21 5.96
N GLY A 102 19.76 -11.39 6.37
CA GLY A 102 21.13 -11.41 5.86
C GLY A 102 21.30 -10.88 4.44
N LYS A 103 20.29 -10.28 3.82
CA LYS A 103 20.36 -9.70 2.47
C LYS A 103 20.44 -8.18 2.49
N LEU A 104 21.02 -7.64 1.41
CA LEU A 104 21.22 -6.21 1.23
C LEU A 104 20.23 -5.65 0.21
N PHE A 105 19.43 -4.70 0.64
CA PHE A 105 18.39 -4.07 -0.16
C PHE A 105 18.72 -2.64 -0.51
N ALA A 106 18.70 -2.31 -1.78
CA ALA A 106 18.83 -0.95 -2.28
C ALA A 106 17.47 -0.26 -2.40
N GLN A 107 17.44 1.05 -2.18
CA GLN A 107 16.23 1.85 -2.33
C GLN A 107 15.79 1.96 -3.79
N ALA A 108 14.48 2.10 -4.03
CA ALA A 108 13.93 2.21 -5.38
C ALA A 108 14.40 3.46 -6.16
N ASN A 109 14.70 4.56 -5.46
CA ASN A 109 15.06 5.86 -6.03
C ASN A 109 16.54 6.00 -6.41
N ILE A 110 17.35 4.93 -6.26
CA ILE A 110 18.76 4.96 -6.65
C ILE A 110 18.88 5.24 -8.16
N ALA A 111 19.85 6.10 -8.50
CA ALA A 111 20.15 6.42 -9.90
C ALA A 111 20.56 5.15 -10.65
N LYS A 112 19.78 4.83 -11.70
CA LYS A 112 20.00 3.69 -12.59
C LYS A 112 20.21 4.19 -14.01
N ASP A 113 21.07 3.55 -14.76
CA ASP A 113 21.23 3.79 -16.18
C ASP A 113 20.09 3.13 -16.99
N LYS A 114 19.97 3.44 -18.26
CA LYS A 114 18.97 2.83 -19.18
C LYS A 114 19.07 1.31 -19.26
N THR A 115 20.22 0.76 -18.94
CA THR A 115 20.48 -0.70 -18.88
C THR A 115 20.13 -1.34 -17.54
N GLY A 116 19.59 -0.57 -16.58
CA GLY A 116 19.31 -1.06 -15.22
C GLY A 116 20.53 -1.10 -14.29
N LYS A 117 21.70 -0.63 -14.75
CA LYS A 117 22.90 -0.62 -13.91
C LYS A 117 22.86 0.52 -12.89
N ILE A 118 23.18 0.20 -11.64
CA ILE A 118 23.31 1.17 -10.55
C ILE A 118 24.53 2.06 -10.82
N VAL A 119 24.31 3.38 -10.90
CA VAL A 119 25.34 4.37 -11.23
C VAL A 119 26.35 4.56 -10.08
N PRO A 120 25.94 4.83 -8.83
CA PRO A 120 26.89 5.02 -7.72
C PRO A 120 27.67 3.73 -7.44
N GLU A 121 28.96 3.87 -7.14
CA GLU A 121 29.81 2.75 -6.72
C GLU A 121 29.47 2.30 -5.32
N LYS A 122 29.24 3.26 -4.41
CA LYS A 122 28.82 3.02 -3.03
C LYS A 122 27.45 3.60 -2.80
N LEU A 123 26.63 2.85 -2.06
CA LEU A 123 25.26 3.24 -1.76
C LEU A 123 24.89 2.79 -0.33
N ILE A 124 23.89 3.43 0.21
CA ILE A 124 23.29 3.02 1.48
C ILE A 124 22.30 1.89 1.15
N ALA A 125 22.54 0.71 1.71
CA ALA A 125 21.64 -0.42 1.63
C ALA A 125 20.95 -0.63 2.98
N ARG A 126 19.77 -1.19 2.97
CA ARG A 126 19.06 -1.65 4.16
C ARG A 126 19.44 -3.11 4.42
N SER A 127 19.81 -3.42 5.64
CA SER A 127 20.03 -4.78 6.13
C SER A 127 19.38 -4.88 7.50
N GLU A 128 18.23 -5.56 7.58
CA GLU A 128 17.44 -5.67 8.81
C GLU A 128 17.10 -4.28 9.41
N ALA A 129 17.67 -3.95 10.58
CA ALA A 129 17.49 -2.66 11.24
C ALA A 129 18.60 -1.64 10.91
N ASP A 130 19.66 -2.04 10.21
CA ASP A 130 20.82 -1.23 9.91
C ASP A 130 20.86 -0.71 8.48
N TYR A 131 21.62 0.36 8.27
CA TYR A 131 21.81 1.00 6.97
C TYR A 131 23.30 1.14 6.62
N PRO A 132 23.99 0.01 6.32
CA PRO A 132 25.39 0.04 5.94
C PRO A 132 25.61 0.71 4.59
N VAL A 133 26.81 1.32 4.43
CA VAL A 133 27.31 1.75 3.13
C VAL A 133 28.04 0.60 2.48
N VAL A 134 27.54 0.12 1.37
CA VAL A 134 28.02 -1.07 0.66
C VAL A 134 28.37 -0.76 -0.80
N ASP A 135 29.17 -1.63 -1.40
CA ASP A 135 29.45 -1.53 -2.82
C ASP A 135 28.23 -2.04 -3.63
N ARG A 136 28.00 -1.42 -4.81
CA ARG A 136 26.87 -1.80 -5.70
C ARG A 136 26.83 -3.27 -6.09
N LYS A 137 27.97 -3.98 -6.03
CA LYS A 137 28.08 -5.40 -6.39
C LYS A 137 27.59 -6.33 -5.28
N GLU A 138 27.54 -5.84 -4.05
CA GLU A 138 27.13 -6.60 -2.85
C GLU A 138 25.61 -6.56 -2.64
N VAL A 139 24.91 -5.69 -3.36
CA VAL A 139 23.46 -5.54 -3.25
C VAL A 139 22.76 -6.74 -3.89
N ASP A 140 21.87 -7.38 -3.14
CA ASP A 140 21.10 -8.53 -3.59
C ASP A 140 19.78 -8.16 -4.26
N PHE A 141 19.09 -7.18 -3.70
CA PHE A 141 17.76 -6.76 -4.13
C PHE A 141 17.58 -5.25 -4.14
N THR A 142 16.60 -4.77 -4.88
CA THR A 142 16.15 -3.37 -4.84
C THR A 142 14.64 -3.31 -4.69
N ASP A 143 14.17 -2.28 -3.99
CA ASP A 143 12.74 -1.99 -3.85
C ASP A 143 12.11 -1.73 -5.22
N VAL A 144 10.83 -2.11 -5.36
CA VAL A 144 10.08 -1.91 -6.61
C VAL A 144 9.68 -0.44 -6.78
N ALA A 145 9.20 0.18 -5.70
CA ALA A 145 8.75 1.56 -5.72
C ALA A 145 8.90 2.21 -4.34
N PRO A 146 9.06 3.55 -4.26
CA PRO A 146 9.20 4.25 -2.98
C PRO A 146 7.97 4.14 -2.07
N ASN A 147 6.76 4.07 -2.66
CA ASN A 147 5.50 3.94 -1.93
C ASN A 147 5.22 2.52 -1.39
N GLN A 148 6.16 1.59 -1.57
CA GLN A 148 6.04 0.21 -1.09
C GLN A 148 5.84 0.12 0.42
N ILE A 149 6.40 1.05 1.19
CA ILE A 149 6.29 1.09 2.65
C ILE A 149 4.91 1.49 3.17
N ALA A 150 4.12 2.18 2.34
CA ALA A 150 2.84 2.76 2.74
C ALA A 150 1.66 1.88 2.33
N SER A 151 0.53 2.04 3.02
CA SER A 151 -0.77 1.50 2.61
C SER A 151 -1.37 2.31 1.48
N ILE A 152 -2.49 1.86 0.92
CA ILE A 152 -3.22 2.57 -0.13
C ILE A 152 -3.65 3.95 0.37
N SER A 153 -4.25 4.04 1.56
CA SER A 153 -4.69 5.33 2.11
C SER A 153 -3.54 6.30 2.34
N ALA A 154 -2.43 5.82 2.93
CA ALA A 154 -1.24 6.65 3.13
C ALA A 154 -0.59 7.08 1.80
N SER A 155 -0.58 6.21 0.79
CA SER A 155 -0.04 6.53 -0.54
C SER A 155 -0.87 7.54 -1.34
N LEU A 156 -2.09 7.83 -0.92
CA LEU A 156 -2.94 8.88 -1.51
C LEU A 156 -2.73 10.27 -0.90
N ILE A 157 -1.91 10.38 0.16
CA ILE A 157 -1.58 11.67 0.79
C ILE A 157 -0.49 12.35 -0.06
N PRO A 158 -0.78 13.50 -0.70
CA PRO A 158 0.25 14.24 -1.43
C PRO A 158 1.29 14.80 -0.46
N PHE A 159 2.55 14.80 -0.87
CA PHE A 159 3.70 15.26 -0.06
C PHE A 159 3.82 14.59 1.31
N LEU A 160 3.53 13.30 1.37
CA LEU A 160 3.57 12.50 2.61
C LEU A 160 4.92 12.61 3.33
N GLU A 161 6.01 12.68 2.58
CA GLU A 161 7.38 12.79 3.08
C GLU A 161 7.66 14.09 3.86
N HIS A 162 6.82 15.10 3.70
CA HIS A 162 6.91 16.38 4.42
C HIS A 162 6.01 16.46 5.64
N ASP A 163 5.14 15.47 5.84
CA ASP A 163 4.21 15.41 6.97
C ASP A 163 4.81 14.70 8.18
N ASP A 164 4.45 15.18 9.37
CA ASP A 164 4.70 14.43 10.60
C ASP A 164 3.88 13.14 10.63
N ALA A 165 4.47 12.06 11.16
CA ALA A 165 3.84 10.74 11.19
C ALA A 165 2.47 10.73 11.89
N ASN A 166 2.30 11.51 12.96
CA ASN A 166 1.04 11.62 13.68
C ASN A 166 -0.05 12.26 12.81
N ARG A 167 0.30 13.29 12.03
CA ARG A 167 -0.63 13.95 11.13
C ARG A 167 -0.97 13.09 9.91
N ALA A 168 0.00 12.37 9.39
CA ALA A 168 -0.21 11.39 8.32
C ALA A 168 -1.15 10.25 8.76
N LEU A 169 -1.02 9.78 10.00
CA LEU A 169 -1.94 8.80 10.60
C LEU A 169 -3.38 9.33 10.62
N MET A 170 -3.58 10.55 11.13
CA MET A 170 -4.90 11.19 11.14
C MET A 170 -5.46 11.34 9.73
N GLY A 171 -4.66 11.82 8.78
CA GLY A 171 -5.04 11.99 7.38
C GLY A 171 -5.45 10.68 6.71
N SER A 172 -4.69 9.61 6.90
CA SER A 172 -5.03 8.29 6.36
C SER A 172 -6.33 7.73 6.93
N ASN A 173 -6.60 7.97 8.22
CA ASN A 173 -7.86 7.60 8.84
C ASN A 173 -9.05 8.42 8.28
N MET A 174 -8.86 9.72 8.05
CA MET A 174 -9.90 10.60 7.47
C MET A 174 -10.24 10.22 6.02
N MET A 175 -9.27 9.78 5.21
CA MET A 175 -9.55 9.33 3.83
C MET A 175 -10.53 8.17 3.77
N ARG A 176 -10.56 7.30 4.76
CA ARG A 176 -11.52 6.19 4.84
C ARG A 176 -12.93 6.61 5.23
N GLN A 177 -13.10 7.83 5.71
CA GLN A 177 -14.38 8.41 6.13
C GLN A 177 -14.94 9.37 5.07
N ALA A 178 -14.34 9.43 3.89
CA ALA A 178 -14.76 10.32 2.81
C ALA A 178 -16.19 10.00 2.36
N VAL A 179 -16.97 11.04 2.16
CA VAL A 179 -18.36 10.98 1.66
C VAL A 179 -18.36 11.39 0.19
N PRO A 180 -19.03 10.64 -0.69
CA PRO A 180 -19.20 11.03 -2.09
C PRO A 180 -19.89 12.40 -2.21
N LEU A 181 -19.31 13.27 -3.04
CA LEU A 181 -19.87 14.58 -3.31
C LEU A 181 -20.95 14.49 -4.39
N LEU A 182 -21.95 15.39 -4.35
CA LEU A 182 -22.95 15.52 -5.41
C LEU A 182 -22.31 15.82 -6.77
N ARG A 183 -21.29 16.63 -6.78
CA ARG A 183 -20.50 16.95 -7.97
C ARG A 183 -19.04 16.56 -7.69
N PRO A 184 -18.63 15.34 -8.05
CA PRO A 184 -17.26 14.89 -7.85
C PRO A 184 -16.32 15.63 -8.81
N GLU A 185 -15.19 16.08 -8.29
CA GLU A 185 -14.11 16.71 -9.04
C GLU A 185 -12.80 15.95 -8.82
N SER A 186 -11.92 16.00 -9.80
CA SER A 186 -10.57 15.44 -9.63
C SER A 186 -9.74 16.33 -8.72
N PRO A 187 -8.85 15.78 -7.88
CA PRO A 187 -7.95 16.59 -7.06
C PRO A 187 -6.99 17.38 -7.95
N ILE A 188 -6.73 18.65 -7.60
CA ILE A 188 -5.76 19.50 -8.30
C ILE A 188 -4.34 18.96 -8.08
N VAL A 189 -4.07 18.53 -6.85
CA VAL A 189 -2.79 17.87 -6.48
C VAL A 189 -3.07 16.44 -6.09
N GLY A 190 -2.43 15.51 -6.76
CA GLY A 190 -2.59 14.08 -6.51
C GLY A 190 -1.26 13.35 -6.53
N THR A 191 -1.27 12.07 -6.15
CA THR A 191 -0.08 11.22 -6.10
C THR A 191 0.11 10.38 -7.35
N GLY A 192 -0.87 10.37 -8.27
CA GLY A 192 -0.89 9.53 -9.46
C GLY A 192 -1.45 8.12 -9.22
N LEU A 193 -1.67 7.72 -7.98
CA LEU A 193 -2.22 6.41 -7.61
C LEU A 193 -3.76 6.39 -7.71
N GLU A 194 -4.42 7.53 -7.74
CA GLU A 194 -5.87 7.69 -7.66
C GLU A 194 -6.59 6.89 -8.75
N ARG A 195 -6.10 7.00 -9.99
CA ARG A 195 -6.68 6.29 -11.13
C ARG A 195 -6.60 4.77 -10.95
N GLN A 196 -5.45 4.27 -10.52
CA GLN A 196 -5.23 2.85 -10.28
C GLN A 196 -6.13 2.34 -9.17
N VAL A 197 -6.19 3.07 -8.06
CA VAL A 197 -7.07 2.73 -6.92
C VAL A 197 -8.54 2.71 -7.33
N ALA A 198 -8.99 3.71 -8.09
CA ALA A 198 -10.36 3.77 -8.59
C ALA A 198 -10.69 2.58 -9.49
N THR A 199 -9.80 2.22 -10.39
CA THR A 199 -9.97 1.07 -11.31
C THR A 199 -9.99 -0.25 -10.55
N ASP A 200 -9.03 -0.47 -9.65
CA ASP A 200 -8.87 -1.73 -8.91
C ASP A 200 -9.93 -1.91 -7.82
N SER A 201 -10.50 -0.82 -7.33
CA SER A 201 -11.63 -0.88 -6.39
C SER A 201 -12.87 -1.55 -6.98
N ARG A 202 -12.98 -1.61 -8.31
CA ARG A 202 -14.14 -2.11 -9.06
C ARG A 202 -15.47 -1.45 -8.65
N ILE A 203 -15.41 -0.24 -8.08
CA ILE A 203 -16.58 0.59 -7.84
C ILE A 203 -17.07 1.15 -9.17
N LEU A 204 -16.12 1.48 -10.06
CA LEU A 204 -16.40 1.97 -11.39
C LEU A 204 -16.84 0.80 -12.29
N ILE A 205 -17.91 1.05 -13.05
CA ILE A 205 -18.36 0.15 -14.11
C ILE A 205 -17.64 0.57 -15.38
N ASN A 206 -16.69 -0.24 -15.82
CA ASN A 206 -15.96 -0.02 -17.06
C ASN A 206 -16.65 -0.71 -18.22
N ALA A 207 -16.62 -0.10 -19.41
CA ALA A 207 -17.10 -0.74 -20.62
C ALA A 207 -16.30 -2.03 -20.91
N THR A 208 -17.00 -3.10 -21.25
CA THR A 208 -16.39 -4.40 -21.57
C THR A 208 -16.03 -4.56 -23.05
N GLY A 209 -16.47 -3.61 -23.89
CA GLY A 209 -16.22 -3.61 -25.32
C GLY A 209 -16.16 -2.20 -25.91
N ASN A 210 -15.90 -2.13 -27.20
CA ASN A 210 -15.89 -0.88 -27.94
C ASN A 210 -17.33 -0.39 -28.17
N GLY A 211 -17.54 0.91 -27.98
CA GLY A 211 -18.86 1.54 -28.16
C GLY A 211 -18.74 3.05 -28.27
N THR A 212 -19.86 3.68 -28.65
CA THR A 212 -19.95 5.15 -28.72
C THR A 212 -20.78 5.65 -27.58
N VAL A 213 -20.27 6.65 -26.84
CA VAL A 213 -21.02 7.30 -25.78
C VAL A 213 -22.10 8.18 -26.38
N THR A 214 -23.36 7.84 -26.16
CA THR A 214 -24.52 8.57 -26.74
C THR A 214 -25.00 9.69 -25.80
N TYR A 215 -24.78 9.55 -24.52
CA TYR A 215 -25.24 10.53 -23.52
C TYR A 215 -24.32 10.57 -22.32
N VAL A 216 -24.04 11.79 -21.84
CA VAL A 216 -23.23 12.01 -20.61
C VAL A 216 -24.03 12.99 -19.72
N CYS A 217 -24.33 12.58 -18.48
CA CYS A 217 -24.91 13.42 -17.47
C CYS A 217 -23.98 13.54 -16.26
N LEU A 218 -23.61 14.75 -15.92
CA LEU A 218 -22.76 15.04 -14.76
C LEU A 218 -23.57 15.22 -13.46
N LEU A 219 -24.88 15.42 -13.57
CA LEU A 219 -25.77 15.73 -12.43
C LEU A 219 -26.61 14.53 -11.97
N TYR A 220 -26.85 13.58 -12.87
CA TYR A 220 -27.67 12.41 -12.56
C TYR A 220 -26.89 11.16 -12.94
N THR A 221 -26.82 10.22 -12.03
CA THR A 221 -26.47 8.85 -12.38
C THR A 221 -27.68 8.21 -13.05
N SER A 222 -27.46 7.33 -14.03
CA SER A 222 -28.55 6.53 -14.56
C SER A 222 -29.29 5.84 -13.41
N PRO A 223 -30.63 5.88 -13.37
CA PRO A 223 -31.38 5.22 -12.32
C PRO A 223 -30.97 3.75 -12.26
N SER A 224 -30.79 3.26 -11.05
CA SER A 224 -30.55 1.83 -10.85
C SER A 224 -31.77 1.08 -11.37
N PRO A 225 -31.61 -0.13 -11.95
CA PRO A 225 -32.78 -0.96 -12.28
C PRO A 225 -33.73 -1.22 -11.12
N ARG A 226 -33.34 -0.88 -9.89
CA ARG A 226 -34.18 -0.94 -8.69
C ARG A 226 -34.98 0.34 -8.43
N ASP A 227 -34.61 1.44 -9.07
CA ASP A 227 -35.31 2.73 -8.86
C ASP A 227 -36.52 2.84 -9.82
N GLY A 228 -36.73 1.87 -10.67
CA GLY A 228 -37.87 1.81 -11.58
C GLY A 228 -39.04 0.92 -11.11
N ASP A 229 -38.92 0.32 -9.93
CA ASP A 229 -39.97 -0.57 -9.37
C ASP A 229 -40.87 0.14 -8.33
N GLU A 230 -40.86 1.49 -8.28
CA GLU A 230 -41.85 2.28 -7.53
C GLU A 230 -43.00 2.76 -8.40
#